data_fbde13eddffd35ad590e2b3a737ba21c
#
_entry.id   fbde13eddffd35ad590e2b3a737ba21c
#
_cell.length_a   1.000
_cell.length_b   1.000
_cell.length_c   1.000
_cell.angle_alpha   90.00
_cell.angle_beta   90.00
_cell.angle_gamma   90.00
#
_symmetry.space_group_name_H-M   'P 1'
#
loop_
_entity.id
_entity.type
_entity.pdbx_description
1 polymer ?
#
loop_
_entity_poly.entity_id
_entity_poly.type
_entity_poly.pdbx_seq_one_letter_code
_entity_poly.pdbx_strand_id
1 'polypeptide(L)'
;MTALIHKKIEDKWTKMSLAEQMGNIGAEVIRMVNRRKKEDRVSEKSCFVRVLELIDLTISDKRWRNRLFEICRLREVICDLFLGDNTYKISPKFVKDYFLFFALIIK
;
A
#
# COMPACT_ATOMS: atom_id res chain seq x y z
N MET A 1 13.74 9.99 15.90
CA MET A 1 14.29 9.28 14.74
C MET A 1 13.24 8.95 13.69
N THR A 2 12.13 8.36 14.08
CA THR A 2 11.03 8.05 13.17
C THR A 2 10.47 9.30 12.47
N ALA A 3 10.35 10.42 13.16
CA ALA A 3 9.81 11.67 12.59
C ALA A 3 10.68 12.20 11.45
N LEU A 4 12.01 12.10 11.55
CA LEU A 4 12.93 12.59 10.54
C LEU A 4 12.90 11.73 9.27
N ILE A 5 12.85 10.41 9.47
CA ILE A 5 12.77 9.46 8.36
C ILE A 5 11.43 9.62 7.64
N HIS A 6 10.34 9.78 8.40
CA HIS A 6 9.00 9.98 7.86
C HIS A 6 8.92 11.25 7.00
N LYS A 7 9.54 12.33 7.45
CA LYS A 7 9.56 13.59 6.70
C LYS A 7 10.32 13.46 5.39
N LYS A 8 11.45 12.76 5.38
CA LYS A 8 12.22 12.51 4.15
C LYS A 8 11.40 11.70 3.15
N ILE A 9 10.69 10.70 3.61
CA ILE A 9 9.82 9.88 2.77
C ILE A 9 8.69 10.74 2.22
N GLU A 10 8.08 11.57 3.06
CA GLU A 10 7.00 12.46 2.65
C GLU A 10 7.44 13.42 1.55
N ASP A 11 8.60 14.06 1.72
CA ASP A 11 9.14 15.00 0.72
C ASP A 11 9.37 14.30 -0.63
N LYS A 12 9.91 13.10 -0.59
CA LYS A 12 10.14 12.31 -1.79
C LYS A 12 8.82 11.85 -2.40
N TRP A 13 7.88 11.44 -1.55
CA TRP A 13 6.60 10.90 -1.97
C TRP A 13 5.78 11.91 -2.74
N THR A 14 5.76 13.17 -2.29
CA THR A 14 4.99 14.23 -2.95
C THR A 14 5.52 14.60 -4.32
N LYS A 15 6.73 14.16 -4.66
CA LYS A 15 7.32 14.38 -5.99
C LYS A 15 7.03 13.24 -6.96
N MET A 16 6.49 12.13 -6.46
CA MET A 16 6.16 10.97 -7.29
C MET A 16 4.81 11.14 -7.95
N SER A 17 4.65 10.52 -9.12
CA SER A 17 3.33 10.35 -9.75
C SER A 17 2.51 9.37 -8.95
N LEU A 18 1.20 9.34 -9.18
CA LEU A 18 0.34 8.34 -8.54
C LEU A 18 0.76 6.93 -8.94
N ALA A 19 1.12 6.72 -10.19
CA ALA A 19 1.61 5.41 -10.66
C ALA A 19 2.84 4.97 -9.89
N GLU A 20 3.78 5.87 -9.65
CA GLU A 20 5.00 5.57 -8.87
C GLU A 20 4.67 5.27 -7.41
N GLN A 21 3.77 6.06 -6.82
CA GLN A 21 3.33 5.83 -5.43
C GLN A 21 2.67 4.45 -5.30
N MET A 22 1.75 4.13 -6.20
CA MET A 22 1.07 2.84 -6.19
C MET A 22 2.03 1.68 -6.46
N GLY A 23 3.02 1.88 -7.31
CA GLY A 23 4.06 0.88 -7.55
C GLY A 23 4.86 0.56 -6.29
N ASN A 24 5.22 1.58 -5.52
CA ASN A 24 5.94 1.39 -4.26
C ASN A 24 5.08 0.70 -3.20
N ILE A 25 3.80 1.09 -3.09
CA ILE A 25 2.85 0.44 -2.19
C ILE A 25 2.71 -1.03 -2.57
N GLY A 26 2.53 -1.31 -3.85
CA GLY A 26 2.39 -2.67 -4.36
C GLY A 26 3.59 -3.54 -4.05
N ALA A 27 4.80 -3.00 -4.17
CA ALA A 27 6.02 -3.73 -3.84
C ALA A 27 6.05 -4.14 -2.36
N GLU A 28 5.62 -3.25 -1.46
CA GLU A 28 5.56 -3.56 -0.03
C GLU A 28 4.46 -4.61 0.27
N VAL A 29 3.32 -4.54 -0.42
CA VAL A 29 2.27 -5.54 -0.26
C VAL A 29 2.77 -6.92 -0.69
N ILE A 30 3.50 -6.98 -1.79
CA ILE A 30 4.09 -8.25 -2.26
C ILE A 30 5.07 -8.80 -1.23
N ARG A 31 5.91 -7.95 -0.65
CA ARG A 31 6.82 -8.36 0.42
C ARG A 31 6.05 -8.91 1.63
N MET A 32 4.98 -8.23 2.02
CA MET A 32 4.13 -8.66 3.13
C MET A 32 3.56 -10.05 2.88
N VAL A 33 3.02 -10.28 1.69
CA VAL A 33 2.47 -11.58 1.30
C VAL A 33 3.54 -12.67 1.32
N ASN A 34 4.73 -12.38 0.82
CA ASN A 34 5.84 -13.33 0.80
C ASN A 34 6.32 -13.68 2.21
N ARG A 35 6.36 -12.70 3.13
CA ARG A 35 6.72 -12.95 4.52
C ARG A 35 5.68 -13.82 5.21
N ARG A 36 4.40 -13.61 4.90
CA ARG A 36 3.32 -14.46 5.43
C ARG A 36 3.50 -15.92 5.00
N LYS A 37 3.83 -16.14 3.73
CA LYS A 37 4.08 -17.49 3.20
C LYS A 37 5.25 -18.18 3.91
N LYS A 38 6.25 -17.41 4.33
CA LYS A 38 7.41 -17.92 5.07
C LYS A 38 7.16 -17.99 6.57
N GLU A 39 5.97 -17.65 7.02
CA GLU A 39 5.57 -17.59 8.42
C GLU A 39 6.45 -16.64 9.25
N ASP A 40 7.04 -15.66 8.60
CA ASP A 40 7.83 -14.62 9.26
C ASP A 40 6.91 -13.46 9.67
N ARG A 41 6.26 -13.64 10.81
CA ARG A 41 5.24 -12.70 11.27
C ARG A 41 5.79 -11.33 11.66
N VAL A 42 7.02 -11.29 12.14
CA VAL A 42 7.66 -10.02 12.53
C VAL A 42 7.89 -9.15 11.30
N SER A 43 8.48 -9.72 10.26
CA SER A 43 8.73 -8.99 9.01
C SER A 43 7.43 -8.68 8.27
N GLU A 44 6.44 -9.59 8.33
CA GLU A 44 5.13 -9.35 7.74
C GLU A 44 4.47 -8.11 8.36
N LYS A 45 4.49 -8.01 9.69
CA LYS A 45 3.93 -6.87 10.40
C LYS A 45 4.64 -5.57 10.05
N SER A 46 5.97 -5.60 9.95
CA SER A 46 6.74 -4.43 9.53
C SER A 46 6.35 -3.96 8.14
N CYS A 47 6.18 -4.88 7.21
CA CYS A 47 5.73 -4.56 5.86
C CYS A 47 4.32 -3.96 5.88
N PHE A 48 3.42 -4.51 6.70
CA PHE A 48 2.06 -4.00 6.82
C PHE A 48 2.03 -2.56 7.33
N VAL A 49 2.79 -2.28 8.39
CA VAL A 49 2.89 -0.91 8.92
C VAL A 49 3.40 0.04 7.85
N ARG A 50 4.41 -0.39 7.10
CA ARG A 50 4.97 0.41 6.00
C ARG A 50 3.93 0.68 4.92
N VAL A 51 3.16 -0.33 4.53
CA VAL A 51 2.08 -0.19 3.55
C VAL A 51 1.08 0.88 4.01
N LEU A 52 0.65 0.82 5.27
CA LEU A 52 -0.31 1.80 5.81
C LEU A 52 0.27 3.22 5.81
N GLU A 53 1.54 3.38 6.17
CA GLU A 53 2.18 4.69 6.14
C GLU A 53 2.19 5.27 4.72
N LEU A 54 2.56 4.47 3.74
CA LEU A 54 2.62 4.92 2.35
C LEU A 54 1.23 5.24 1.80
N ILE A 55 0.23 4.42 2.11
CA ILE A 55 -1.15 4.69 1.69
C ILE A 55 -1.66 5.99 2.32
N ASP A 56 -1.38 6.20 3.60
CA ASP A 56 -1.81 7.41 4.30
C ASP A 56 -1.15 8.66 3.70
N LEU A 57 0.11 8.57 3.28
CA LEU A 57 0.76 9.66 2.56
C LEU A 57 0.07 9.94 1.22
N THR A 58 -0.35 8.90 0.51
CA THR A 58 -1.09 9.05 -0.75
C THR A 58 -2.46 9.67 -0.52
N ILE A 59 -3.17 9.25 0.54
CA ILE A 59 -4.47 9.83 0.91
C ILE A 59 -4.33 11.32 1.23
N SER A 60 -3.24 11.71 1.86
CA SER A 60 -2.98 13.11 2.23
C SER A 60 -2.56 13.97 1.04
N ASP A 61 -2.22 13.37 -0.08
CA ASP A 61 -1.76 14.08 -1.26
C ASP A 61 -2.94 14.73 -1.98
N LYS A 62 -2.98 16.05 -1.97
CA LYS A 62 -4.09 16.82 -2.52
C LYS A 62 -4.28 16.63 -4.02
N ARG A 63 -3.25 16.18 -4.71
CA ARG A 63 -3.31 15.94 -6.16
C ARG A 63 -4.28 14.81 -6.50
N TRP A 64 -4.57 13.89 -5.56
CA TRP A 64 -5.37 12.68 -5.82
C TRP A 64 -6.76 12.75 -5.21
N ARG A 65 -7.31 13.92 -5.01
CA ARG A 65 -8.65 14.10 -4.43
C ARG A 65 -9.74 13.36 -5.21
N ASN A 66 -9.63 13.34 -6.52
CA ASN A 66 -10.60 12.65 -7.37
C ASN A 66 -10.43 11.13 -7.34
N ARG A 67 -9.38 10.64 -6.72
CA ARG A 67 -9.11 9.21 -6.55
C ARG A 67 -9.21 8.76 -5.10
N LEU A 68 -9.60 9.65 -4.22
CA LEU A 68 -9.58 9.40 -2.78
C LEU A 68 -10.44 8.19 -2.37
N PHE A 69 -11.63 8.08 -2.93
CA PHE A 69 -12.53 6.95 -2.64
C PHE A 69 -11.86 5.62 -2.97
N GLU A 70 -11.22 5.54 -4.11
CA GLU A 70 -10.54 4.32 -4.57
C GLU A 70 -9.35 3.97 -3.70
N ILE A 71 -8.58 4.98 -3.31
CA ILE A 71 -7.39 4.78 -2.46
C ILE A 71 -7.80 4.34 -1.05
N CYS A 72 -8.85 4.93 -0.49
CA CYS A 72 -9.38 4.52 0.81
C CYS A 72 -9.93 3.11 0.77
N ARG A 73 -10.59 2.73 -0.33
CA ARG A 73 -11.09 1.37 -0.52
C ARG A 73 -9.93 0.37 -0.54
N LEU A 74 -8.86 0.69 -1.23
CA LEU A 74 -7.66 -0.14 -1.26
C LEU A 74 -7.11 -0.36 0.15
N ARG A 75 -7.08 0.70 0.96
CA ARG A 75 -6.63 0.61 2.34
C ARG A 75 -7.47 -0.39 3.14
N GLU A 76 -8.79 -0.33 2.99
CA GLU A 76 -9.70 -1.26 3.67
C GLU A 76 -9.44 -2.70 3.24
N VAL A 77 -9.25 -2.93 1.95
CA VAL A 77 -9.00 -4.28 1.42
C VAL A 77 -7.70 -4.84 1.99
N ILE A 78 -6.64 -4.04 2.05
CA ILE A 78 -5.36 -4.48 2.59
C ILE A 78 -5.47 -4.77 4.09
N CYS A 79 -6.17 -3.94 4.84
CA CYS A 79 -6.38 -4.18 6.26
C CYS A 79 -7.17 -5.46 6.51
N ASP A 80 -8.19 -5.71 5.70
CA ASP A 80 -8.97 -6.95 5.79
C ASP A 80 -8.12 -8.18 5.49
N LEU A 81 -7.28 -8.09 4.47
CA LEU A 81 -6.40 -9.19 4.08
C LEU A 81 -5.40 -9.54 5.18
N PHE A 82 -4.88 -8.55 5.88
CA PHE A 82 -3.84 -8.75 6.88
C PHE A 82 -4.39 -9.01 8.28
N LEU A 83 -5.36 -8.21 8.72
CA LEU A 83 -5.87 -8.22 10.10
C LEU A 83 -7.19 -8.96 10.27
N GLY A 84 -8.01 -8.98 9.23
CA GLY A 84 -9.38 -9.48 9.32
C GLY A 84 -9.51 -10.94 8.99
N ASP A 85 -10.77 -11.36 8.88
CA ASP A 85 -11.14 -12.74 8.52
C ASP A 85 -11.16 -12.93 7.00
N ASN A 86 -10.56 -12.01 6.26
CA ASN A 86 -10.58 -11.98 4.81
C ASN A 86 -12.03 -12.03 4.29
N THR A 87 -12.86 -11.14 4.82
CA THR A 87 -14.29 -11.06 4.50
C THR A 87 -14.52 -10.93 3.00
N TYR A 88 -13.65 -10.22 2.30
CA TYR A 88 -13.74 -10.03 0.86
C TYR A 88 -13.21 -11.23 0.06
N LYS A 89 -12.66 -12.22 0.72
CA LYS A 89 -12.08 -13.43 0.10
C LYS A 89 -11.09 -13.10 -1.00
N ILE A 90 -10.25 -12.11 -0.74
CA ILE A 90 -9.27 -11.62 -1.70
C ILE A 90 -7.97 -12.42 -1.58
N SER A 91 -7.51 -12.97 -2.69
CA SER A 91 -6.24 -13.71 -2.73
C SER A 91 -5.06 -12.76 -2.87
N PRO A 92 -3.85 -13.19 -2.46
CA PRO A 92 -2.64 -12.41 -2.72
C PRO A 92 -2.43 -12.12 -4.20
N LYS A 93 -2.79 -13.07 -5.07
CA LYS A 93 -2.70 -12.87 -6.52
C LYS A 93 -3.61 -11.74 -6.98
N PHE A 94 -4.81 -11.65 -6.44
CA PHE A 94 -5.74 -10.57 -6.78
C PHE A 94 -5.13 -9.21 -6.43
N VAL A 95 -4.51 -9.09 -5.27
CA VAL A 95 -3.89 -7.83 -4.84
C VAL A 95 -2.75 -7.45 -5.78
N LYS A 96 -1.90 -8.41 -6.16
CA LYS A 96 -0.81 -8.16 -7.11
C LYS A 96 -1.36 -7.70 -8.46
N ASP A 97 -2.37 -8.36 -8.97
CA ASP A 97 -3.00 -8.02 -10.25
C ASP A 97 -3.67 -6.65 -10.18
N TYR A 98 -4.27 -6.31 -9.05
CA TYR A 98 -4.89 -5.00 -8.83
C TYR A 98 -3.87 -3.87 -8.95
N PHE A 99 -2.72 -4.01 -8.29
CA PHE A 99 -1.69 -2.99 -8.36
C PHE A 99 -1.11 -2.84 -9.77
N LEU A 100 -0.91 -3.95 -10.45
CA LEU A 100 -0.44 -3.92 -11.84
C LEU A 100 -1.45 -3.21 -12.74
N PHE A 101 -2.72 -3.56 -12.62
CA PHE A 101 -3.80 -2.95 -13.38
C PHE A 101 -3.89 -1.45 -13.10
N PHE A 102 -3.85 -1.08 -11.83
CA PHE A 102 -3.91 0.33 -11.43
C PHE A 102 -2.77 1.13 -12.03
N ALA A 103 -1.56 0.58 -12.01
CA ALA A 103 -0.39 1.25 -12.60
C ALA A 103 -0.55 1.46 -14.10
N LEU A 104 -1.26 0.57 -14.79
CA LEU A 104 -1.49 0.69 -16.23
C LEU A 104 -2.53 1.76 -16.59
N ILE A 105 -3.56 1.93 -15.76
CA ILE A 105 -4.68 2.83 -16.10
C ILE A 105 -4.45 4.28 -15.66
N ILE A 106 -3.55 4.53 -14.73
CA ILE A 106 -3.31 5.89 -14.20
C ILE A 106 -2.11 6.58 -14.82
N LYS A 107 -1.58 6.05 -15.88
CA LYS A 107 -0.45 6.67 -16.58
C LYS A 107 -0.73 8.09 -16.99
#